data_e19af1d524a7bfa5f5e07b6bd21e8f58
#
_entry.id   e19af1d524a7bfa5f5e07b6bd21e8f58
#
_cell.length_a   1.000
_cell.length_b   1.000
_cell.length_c   1.000
_cell.angle_alpha   90.00
_cell.angle_beta   90.00
_cell.angle_gamma   90.00
#
_symmetry.space_group_name_H-M   'P 1'
#
loop_
_entity.id
_entity.type
_entity.pdbx_description
1 polymer ?
#
loop_
_entity_poly.entity_id
_entity_poly.type
_entity_poly.pdbx_seq_one_letter_code
_entity_poly.pdbx_strand_id
1 'polypeptide(L)'
;EAGFYMPVQRVCRPDHTFRGFQGQIEDGEIHVGDEINTLPSNETAKVKSIHVGFDTVDSAQKGQPVTIQLDREVDVSRGCVLTVDSGAKVASSITATLLWMDDDELYNGKNFFVKLGTKMIPGTVTHIDYTIDVNTGEQKSADTLSKNGIAVCRIAFADRIVVDEFKKHKTLGELILIDRVTDMTSACGVVEEVHTEETGIYEGRVDRNVRAAIKGQKAVIVPFAAGNVTRDFVESVEKKLSIDGRHTYLYAPDIREDVNAVLKHLHHAGIIVLLFASEQQIAGIKVEGAEVYSGDWNADGELDADEIADEIRKESVYDAAQVHDGNYI
;
A
#
# COMPACT_ATOMS: atom_id res chain seq x y z
N GLU A 1 -3.23 -2.95 -33.01
CA GLU A 1 -4.47 -3.53 -32.44
C GLU A 1 -4.31 -3.54 -30.94
N ALA A 2 -5.33 -3.07 -30.24
CA ALA A 2 -5.33 -3.08 -28.79
C ALA A 2 -5.55 -4.52 -28.31
N GLY A 3 -4.67 -4.99 -27.41
CA GLY A 3 -4.81 -6.30 -26.80
C GLY A 3 -6.05 -6.39 -25.90
N PHE A 4 -6.54 -7.61 -25.70
CA PHE A 4 -7.68 -7.86 -24.81
C PHE A 4 -7.28 -7.68 -23.35
N TYR A 5 -8.12 -6.97 -22.56
CA TYR A 5 -8.07 -7.05 -21.10
C TYR A 5 -9.43 -6.83 -20.47
N MET A 6 -9.66 -7.55 -19.39
CA MET A 6 -10.88 -7.51 -18.60
C MET A 6 -10.54 -7.60 -17.11
N PRO A 7 -10.72 -6.50 -16.36
CA PRO A 7 -10.63 -6.54 -14.90
C PRO A 7 -11.76 -7.40 -14.32
N VAL A 8 -11.41 -8.33 -13.43
CA VAL A 8 -12.38 -9.22 -12.80
C VAL A 8 -13.07 -8.48 -11.66
N GLN A 9 -14.37 -8.28 -11.79
CA GLN A 9 -15.23 -7.64 -10.80
C GLN A 9 -15.80 -8.64 -9.80
N ARG A 10 -16.11 -9.85 -10.29
CA ARG A 10 -16.72 -10.91 -9.48
C ARG A 10 -16.35 -12.28 -10.01
N VAL A 11 -16.20 -13.24 -9.08
CA VAL A 11 -16.11 -14.67 -9.38
C VAL A 11 -17.47 -15.30 -9.10
N CYS A 12 -18.04 -15.99 -10.09
CA CYS A 12 -19.33 -16.64 -10.01
C CYS A 12 -19.15 -18.17 -9.96
N ARG A 13 -19.74 -18.80 -8.95
CA ARG A 13 -19.77 -20.27 -8.79
C ARG A 13 -21.18 -20.71 -8.41
N PRO A 14 -22.09 -20.82 -9.39
CA PRO A 14 -23.47 -21.28 -9.11
C PRO A 14 -23.51 -22.74 -8.64
N ASP A 15 -22.54 -23.57 -9.04
CA ASP A 15 -22.37 -24.94 -8.63
C ASP A 15 -20.89 -25.37 -8.70
N HIS A 16 -20.60 -26.66 -8.44
CA HIS A 16 -19.23 -27.19 -8.43
C HIS A 16 -18.61 -27.35 -9.83
N THR A 17 -19.42 -27.27 -10.89
CA THR A 17 -18.98 -27.53 -12.27
C THR A 17 -18.66 -26.24 -13.02
N PHE A 18 -19.10 -25.09 -12.52
CA PHE A 18 -18.94 -23.80 -13.19
C PHE A 18 -18.24 -22.77 -12.30
N ARG A 19 -17.15 -22.24 -12.80
CA ARG A 19 -16.47 -21.06 -12.25
C ARG A 19 -16.32 -20.04 -13.35
N GLY A 20 -17.04 -18.93 -13.23
CA GLY A 20 -17.02 -17.83 -14.18
C GLY A 20 -16.39 -16.57 -13.60
N PHE A 21 -15.66 -15.83 -14.45
CA PHE A 21 -15.08 -14.54 -14.12
C PHE A 21 -15.89 -13.46 -14.80
N GLN A 22 -16.53 -12.60 -14.00
CA GLN A 22 -17.40 -11.53 -14.48
C GLN A 22 -16.66 -10.21 -14.49
N GLY A 23 -16.83 -9.48 -15.58
CA GLY A 23 -16.28 -8.14 -15.76
C GLY A 23 -16.74 -7.52 -17.07
N GLN A 24 -16.30 -6.28 -17.30
CA GLN A 24 -16.49 -5.61 -18.59
C GLN A 24 -15.20 -5.69 -19.38
N ILE A 25 -15.29 -6.02 -20.66
CA ILE A 25 -14.13 -5.97 -21.54
C ILE A 25 -13.77 -4.49 -21.77
N GLU A 26 -12.60 -4.11 -21.32
CA GLU A 26 -12.15 -2.72 -21.39
C GLU A 26 -11.48 -2.39 -22.72
N ASP A 27 -10.81 -3.38 -23.32
CA ASP A 27 -10.26 -3.27 -24.68
C ASP A 27 -10.11 -4.62 -25.37
N GLY A 28 -10.00 -4.59 -26.70
CA GLY A 28 -9.84 -5.77 -27.54
C GLY A 28 -11.09 -6.63 -27.67
N GLU A 29 -10.89 -7.84 -28.13
CA GLU A 29 -11.91 -8.88 -28.26
C GLU A 29 -11.38 -10.24 -27.79
N ILE A 30 -12.29 -11.15 -27.46
CA ILE A 30 -11.97 -12.49 -26.97
C ILE A 30 -12.88 -13.53 -27.66
N HIS A 31 -12.31 -14.69 -27.96
CA HIS A 31 -13.02 -15.80 -28.57
C HIS A 31 -12.90 -17.06 -27.72
N VAL A 32 -13.89 -17.93 -27.82
CA VAL A 32 -13.78 -19.28 -27.24
C VAL A 32 -12.58 -20.01 -27.86
N GLY A 33 -11.75 -20.60 -26.98
CA GLY A 33 -10.52 -21.27 -27.39
C GLY A 33 -9.25 -20.40 -27.35
N ASP A 34 -9.39 -19.09 -27.21
CA ASP A 34 -8.23 -18.20 -27.06
C ASP A 34 -7.45 -18.54 -25.78
N GLU A 35 -6.13 -18.46 -25.91
CA GLU A 35 -5.25 -18.55 -24.75
C GLU A 35 -5.13 -17.18 -24.10
N ILE A 36 -5.39 -17.13 -22.78
CA ILE A 36 -5.32 -15.92 -21.99
C ILE A 36 -4.28 -16.05 -20.87
N ASN A 37 -3.76 -14.93 -20.43
CA ASN A 37 -2.97 -14.82 -19.21
C ASN A 37 -3.80 -14.20 -18.10
N THR A 38 -3.56 -14.68 -16.89
CA THR A 38 -4.10 -14.08 -15.66
C THR A 38 -3.05 -13.18 -15.02
N LEU A 39 -3.42 -11.99 -14.59
CA LEU A 39 -2.53 -11.09 -13.86
C LEU A 39 -3.12 -10.79 -12.47
N PRO A 40 -2.31 -10.70 -11.41
CA PRO A 40 -0.84 -10.72 -11.38
C PRO A 40 -0.20 -12.12 -11.36
N SER A 41 -0.97 -13.21 -11.25
CA SER A 41 -0.43 -14.58 -11.09
C SER A 41 0.35 -15.10 -12.31
N ASN A 42 0.12 -14.51 -13.49
CA ASN A 42 0.75 -14.88 -14.77
C ASN A 42 0.57 -16.37 -15.13
N GLU A 43 -0.62 -16.89 -14.90
CA GLU A 43 -1.01 -18.23 -15.33
C GLU A 43 -1.65 -18.19 -16.70
N THR A 44 -1.48 -19.25 -17.48
CA THR A 44 -2.07 -19.40 -18.82
C THR A 44 -3.23 -20.37 -18.77
N ALA A 45 -4.35 -20.02 -19.41
CA ALA A 45 -5.52 -20.89 -19.58
C ALA A 45 -6.24 -20.56 -20.91
N LYS A 46 -7.12 -21.46 -21.34
CA LYS A 46 -7.95 -21.23 -22.53
C LYS A 46 -9.37 -20.88 -22.16
N VAL A 47 -9.98 -20.02 -22.94
CA VAL A 47 -11.38 -19.66 -22.81
C VAL A 47 -12.24 -20.86 -23.17
N LYS A 48 -13.01 -21.38 -22.18
CA LYS A 48 -13.92 -22.51 -22.37
C LYS A 48 -15.29 -22.05 -22.85
N SER A 49 -15.82 -20.97 -22.27
CA SER A 49 -17.10 -20.38 -22.64
C SER A 49 -17.17 -18.90 -22.35
N ILE A 50 -18.01 -18.18 -23.11
CA ILE A 50 -18.28 -16.75 -22.93
C ILE A 50 -19.78 -16.57 -22.81
N HIS A 51 -20.25 -15.85 -21.82
CA HIS A 51 -21.67 -15.54 -21.60
C HIS A 51 -21.85 -14.02 -21.53
N VAL A 52 -22.82 -13.55 -22.33
CA VAL A 52 -23.30 -12.17 -22.36
C VAL A 52 -24.75 -12.17 -21.91
N GLY A 53 -25.05 -11.70 -20.72
CA GLY A 53 -26.37 -11.86 -20.13
C GLY A 53 -26.70 -13.34 -19.92
N PHE A 54 -27.78 -13.80 -20.57
CA PHE A 54 -28.20 -15.21 -20.52
C PHE A 54 -27.73 -16.02 -21.74
N ASP A 55 -27.11 -15.37 -22.72
CA ASP A 55 -26.69 -16.00 -23.96
C ASP A 55 -25.25 -16.51 -23.87
N THR A 56 -25.02 -17.69 -24.42
CA THR A 56 -23.67 -18.21 -24.65
C THR A 56 -23.25 -17.78 -26.06
N VAL A 57 -22.06 -17.16 -26.15
CA VAL A 57 -21.53 -16.60 -27.39
C VAL A 57 -20.15 -17.14 -27.72
N ASP A 58 -19.74 -17.09 -28.97
CA ASP A 58 -18.42 -17.54 -29.43
C ASP A 58 -17.35 -16.45 -29.25
N SER A 59 -17.76 -15.20 -29.20
CA SER A 59 -16.87 -14.06 -29.04
C SER A 59 -17.54 -12.88 -28.32
N ALA A 60 -16.73 -12.01 -27.73
CA ALA A 60 -17.17 -10.75 -27.16
C ALA A 60 -16.09 -9.69 -27.32
N GLN A 61 -16.49 -8.44 -27.31
CA GLN A 61 -15.61 -7.31 -27.60
C GLN A 61 -15.74 -6.19 -26.57
N LYS A 62 -14.85 -5.22 -26.71
CA LYS A 62 -14.81 -4.02 -25.87
C LYS A 62 -16.19 -3.45 -25.55
N GLY A 63 -16.38 -3.11 -24.27
CA GLY A 63 -17.61 -2.52 -23.74
C GLY A 63 -18.66 -3.53 -23.30
N GLN A 64 -18.53 -4.82 -23.66
CA GLN A 64 -19.49 -5.85 -23.26
C GLN A 64 -19.21 -6.36 -21.84
N PRO A 65 -20.24 -6.39 -20.97
CA PRO A 65 -20.17 -7.14 -19.71
C PRO A 65 -20.29 -8.63 -20.02
N VAL A 66 -19.33 -9.41 -19.52
CA VAL A 66 -19.25 -10.84 -19.82
C VAL A 66 -18.96 -11.68 -18.59
N THR A 67 -19.28 -12.97 -18.69
CA THR A 67 -18.78 -14.02 -17.79
C THR A 67 -17.93 -14.97 -18.63
N ILE A 68 -16.66 -15.11 -18.27
CA ILE A 68 -15.72 -15.99 -18.95
C ILE A 68 -15.42 -17.20 -18.07
N GLN A 69 -15.59 -18.40 -18.63
CA GLN A 69 -15.16 -19.65 -18.02
C GLN A 69 -13.85 -20.10 -18.68
N LEU A 70 -12.88 -20.51 -17.86
CA LEU A 70 -11.60 -21.05 -18.33
C LEU A 70 -11.58 -22.58 -18.27
N ASP A 71 -10.69 -23.19 -19.04
CA ASP A 71 -10.58 -24.66 -19.20
C ASP A 71 -9.89 -25.35 -18.02
N ARG A 72 -9.27 -24.55 -17.12
CA ARG A 72 -8.64 -25.05 -15.90
C ARG A 72 -8.82 -24.08 -14.73
N GLU A 73 -8.57 -24.59 -13.52
CA GLU A 73 -8.52 -23.74 -12.32
C GLU A 73 -7.28 -22.84 -12.36
N VAL A 74 -7.48 -21.56 -12.05
CA VAL A 74 -6.45 -20.53 -11.97
C VAL A 74 -6.65 -19.71 -10.70
N ASP A 75 -5.59 -19.11 -10.21
CA ASP A 75 -5.64 -18.19 -9.06
C ASP A 75 -6.10 -16.81 -9.52
N VAL A 76 -7.41 -16.65 -9.62
CA VAL A 76 -8.05 -15.39 -10.02
C VAL A 76 -9.18 -15.06 -9.06
N SER A 77 -9.16 -13.82 -8.59
CA SER A 77 -10.20 -13.24 -7.73
C SER A 77 -10.54 -11.83 -8.21
N ARG A 78 -11.43 -11.16 -7.49
CA ARG A 78 -11.71 -9.74 -7.74
C ARG A 78 -10.42 -8.92 -7.67
N GLY A 79 -10.19 -8.08 -8.65
CA GLY A 79 -8.98 -7.25 -8.78
C GLY A 79 -7.88 -7.86 -9.66
N CYS A 80 -7.99 -9.14 -10.02
CA CYS A 80 -7.17 -9.72 -11.07
C CYS A 80 -7.64 -9.26 -12.46
N VAL A 81 -6.81 -9.48 -13.47
CA VAL A 81 -7.11 -9.12 -14.86
C VAL A 81 -6.87 -10.32 -15.75
N LEU A 82 -7.82 -10.59 -16.65
CA LEU A 82 -7.65 -11.52 -17.77
C LEU A 82 -7.14 -10.71 -18.97
N THR A 83 -6.07 -11.18 -19.62
CA THR A 83 -5.43 -10.40 -20.68
C THR A 83 -4.87 -11.27 -21.80
N VAL A 84 -4.83 -10.68 -23.01
CA VAL A 84 -4.08 -11.17 -24.16
C VAL A 84 -3.35 -9.98 -24.78
N ASP A 85 -2.03 -9.97 -24.68
CA ASP A 85 -1.16 -8.94 -25.29
C ASP A 85 -1.59 -7.48 -25.04
N SER A 86 -2.15 -7.20 -23.86
CA SER A 86 -2.63 -5.85 -23.53
C SER A 86 -1.51 -4.88 -23.14
N GLY A 87 -0.34 -5.40 -22.80
CA GLY A 87 0.75 -4.60 -22.25
C GLY A 87 0.54 -4.14 -20.80
N ALA A 88 -0.53 -4.58 -20.13
CA ALA A 88 -0.76 -4.30 -18.72
C ALA A 88 0.40 -4.78 -17.86
N LYS A 89 0.78 -3.97 -16.88
CA LYS A 89 1.95 -4.21 -16.03
C LYS A 89 1.53 -4.71 -14.66
N VAL A 90 2.45 -5.36 -13.97
CA VAL A 90 2.33 -5.76 -12.58
C VAL A 90 3.42 -5.05 -11.79
N ALA A 91 3.03 -4.30 -10.78
CA ALA A 91 3.96 -3.52 -9.98
C ALA A 91 3.44 -3.26 -8.57
N SER A 92 4.32 -2.88 -7.67
CA SER A 92 4.01 -2.48 -6.30
C SER A 92 4.30 -1.01 -6.01
N SER A 93 4.74 -0.27 -7.01
CA SER A 93 5.06 1.16 -6.87
C SER A 93 4.75 1.92 -8.15
N ILE A 94 4.24 3.12 -7.99
CA ILE A 94 3.87 4.03 -9.08
C ILE A 94 4.26 5.47 -8.74
N THR A 95 4.33 6.29 -9.78
CA THR A 95 4.23 7.74 -9.69
C THR A 95 2.86 8.17 -10.20
N ALA A 96 2.15 8.98 -9.44
CA ALA A 96 0.81 9.44 -9.78
C ALA A 96 0.66 10.95 -9.57
N THR A 97 -0.17 11.58 -10.41
CA THR A 97 -0.65 12.93 -10.17
C THR A 97 -1.91 12.84 -9.34
N LEU A 98 -1.92 13.50 -8.19
CA LEU A 98 -3.03 13.52 -7.23
C LEU A 98 -3.68 14.89 -7.14
N LEU A 99 -5.01 14.90 -7.07
CA LEU A 99 -5.81 16.03 -6.58
C LEU A 99 -6.21 15.72 -5.14
N TRP A 100 -5.73 16.52 -4.20
CA TRP A 100 -6.00 16.37 -2.79
C TRP A 100 -7.33 17.03 -2.41
N MET A 101 -8.22 16.29 -1.75
CA MET A 101 -9.58 16.73 -1.43
C MET A 101 -9.90 16.74 0.06
N ASP A 102 -9.00 16.23 0.90
CA ASP A 102 -9.17 16.17 2.34
C ASP A 102 -8.90 17.53 3.01
N ASP A 103 -9.52 17.79 4.15
CA ASP A 103 -9.27 18.98 4.96
C ASP A 103 -7.91 18.90 5.66
N ASP A 104 -7.49 17.69 6.06
CA ASP A 104 -6.18 17.43 6.62
C ASP A 104 -5.14 17.35 5.49
N GLU A 105 -3.96 17.91 5.73
CA GLU A 105 -2.88 17.91 4.73
C GLU A 105 -2.34 16.51 4.46
N LEU A 106 -2.01 16.24 3.19
CA LEU A 106 -1.17 15.12 2.81
C LEU A 106 0.27 15.40 3.22
N TYR A 107 0.93 14.40 3.78
CA TYR A 107 2.35 14.42 4.14
C TYR A 107 3.04 13.12 3.70
N ASN A 108 4.36 13.17 3.59
CA ASN A 108 5.15 11.99 3.24
C ASN A 108 4.96 10.89 4.28
N GLY A 109 4.63 9.69 3.81
CA GLY A 109 4.41 8.52 4.64
C GLY A 109 2.97 8.34 5.13
N LYS A 110 2.01 9.13 4.65
CA LYS A 110 0.59 8.93 4.99
C LYS A 110 0.05 7.67 4.31
N ASN A 111 -0.72 6.88 5.08
CA ASN A 111 -1.25 5.59 4.68
C ASN A 111 -2.69 5.70 4.21
N PHE A 112 -3.03 4.90 3.18
CA PHE A 112 -4.36 4.86 2.58
C PHE A 112 -4.77 3.44 2.24
N PHE A 113 -6.07 3.24 1.98
CA PHE A 113 -6.51 2.23 1.03
C PHE A 113 -6.53 2.86 -0.35
N VAL A 114 -5.93 2.19 -1.32
CA VAL A 114 -5.92 2.62 -2.71
C VAL A 114 -6.90 1.77 -3.50
N LYS A 115 -7.89 2.42 -4.10
CA LYS A 115 -8.79 1.77 -5.05
C LYS A 115 -8.30 2.08 -6.46
N LEU A 116 -7.88 1.05 -7.16
CA LEU A 116 -7.39 1.11 -8.54
C LEU A 116 -8.05 -0.01 -9.34
N GLY A 117 -8.79 0.35 -10.38
CA GLY A 117 -9.62 -0.60 -11.09
C GLY A 117 -10.64 -1.27 -10.16
N THR A 118 -10.65 -2.59 -10.13
CA THR A 118 -11.49 -3.39 -9.23
C THR A 118 -10.78 -3.80 -7.93
N LYS A 119 -9.50 -3.45 -7.80
CA LYS A 119 -8.65 -3.77 -6.64
C LYS A 119 -8.71 -2.67 -5.60
N MET A 120 -8.82 -3.05 -4.33
CA MET A 120 -8.56 -2.20 -3.18
C MET A 120 -7.42 -2.79 -2.37
N ILE A 121 -6.39 -1.99 -2.10
CA ILE A 121 -5.16 -2.46 -1.47
C ILE A 121 -4.59 -1.38 -0.55
N PRO A 122 -3.97 -1.74 0.58
CA PRO A 122 -3.20 -0.81 1.38
C PRO A 122 -2.06 -0.19 0.56
N GLY A 123 -1.89 1.11 0.67
CA GLY A 123 -0.83 1.86 0.02
C GLY A 123 -0.38 3.05 0.85
N THR A 124 0.81 3.54 0.54
CA THR A 124 1.45 4.66 1.23
C THR A 124 1.91 5.68 0.21
N VAL A 125 1.58 6.96 0.41
CA VAL A 125 2.24 8.05 -0.29
C VAL A 125 3.62 8.21 0.34
N THR A 126 4.64 7.64 -0.27
CA THR A 126 6.00 7.64 0.29
C THR A 126 6.70 8.97 0.14
N HIS A 127 6.40 9.69 -0.94
CA HIS A 127 7.04 10.96 -1.23
C HIS A 127 6.17 11.85 -2.11
N ILE A 128 6.16 13.16 -1.81
CA ILE A 128 5.63 14.21 -2.66
C ILE A 128 6.81 14.76 -3.47
N ASP A 129 6.85 14.48 -4.78
CA ASP A 129 7.95 14.92 -5.63
C ASP A 129 7.90 16.42 -5.85
N TYR A 130 6.73 16.92 -6.20
CA TYR A 130 6.46 18.37 -6.34
C TYR A 130 4.96 18.66 -6.40
N THR A 131 4.60 19.88 -6.06
CA THR A 131 3.26 20.44 -6.28
C THR A 131 3.20 21.19 -7.60
N ILE A 132 2.00 21.30 -8.16
CA ILE A 132 1.74 22.00 -9.42
C ILE A 132 0.79 23.16 -9.15
N ASP A 133 1.20 24.39 -9.49
CA ASP A 133 0.30 25.55 -9.51
C ASP A 133 -0.65 25.42 -10.70
N VAL A 134 -1.96 25.37 -10.42
CA VAL A 134 -2.98 25.17 -11.46
C VAL A 134 -3.11 26.35 -12.43
N ASN A 135 -2.67 27.55 -12.04
CA ASN A 135 -2.78 28.74 -12.87
C ASN A 135 -1.56 28.93 -13.78
N THR A 136 -0.38 28.59 -13.28
CA THR A 136 0.89 28.85 -13.99
C THR A 136 1.55 27.57 -14.52
N GLY A 137 1.18 26.40 -13.99
CA GLY A 137 1.86 25.12 -14.27
C GLY A 137 3.22 25.01 -13.58
N GLU A 138 3.57 25.97 -12.72
CA GLU A 138 4.85 25.98 -12.01
C GLU A 138 4.94 24.81 -11.03
N GLN A 139 6.09 24.13 -11.03
CA GLN A 139 6.40 23.04 -10.11
C GLN A 139 7.19 23.57 -8.93
N LYS A 140 6.75 23.19 -7.71
CA LYS A 140 7.41 23.56 -6.46
C LYS A 140 7.66 22.35 -5.59
N SER A 141 8.84 22.25 -5.01
CA SER A 141 9.12 21.28 -3.97
C SER A 141 8.25 21.57 -2.74
N ALA A 142 7.65 20.52 -2.16
CA ALA A 142 6.85 20.63 -0.95
C ALA A 142 6.84 19.31 -0.19
N ASP A 143 6.74 19.39 1.13
CA ASP A 143 6.64 18.22 2.00
C ASP A 143 5.19 17.88 2.37
N THR A 144 4.27 18.81 2.09
CA THR A 144 2.83 18.68 2.36
C THR A 144 2.01 19.17 1.18
N LEU A 145 0.75 18.74 1.12
CA LEU A 145 -0.22 19.17 0.12
C LEU A 145 -1.55 19.48 0.80
N SER A 146 -1.98 20.74 0.64
CA SER A 146 -3.24 21.22 1.18
C SER A 146 -4.42 20.91 0.25
N LYS A 147 -5.64 21.01 0.78
CA LYS A 147 -6.89 20.80 0.05
C LYS A 147 -6.94 21.58 -1.26
N ASN A 148 -7.44 20.93 -2.31
CA ASN A 148 -7.50 21.40 -3.69
C ASN A 148 -6.12 21.55 -4.38
N GLY A 149 -5.05 21.16 -3.70
CA GLY A 149 -3.73 21.12 -4.30
C GLY A 149 -3.56 19.94 -5.25
N ILE A 150 -2.67 20.12 -6.22
CA ILE A 150 -2.25 19.05 -7.15
C ILE A 150 -0.77 18.79 -6.94
N ALA A 151 -0.41 17.51 -6.84
CA ALA A 151 0.98 17.10 -6.69
C ALA A 151 1.26 15.82 -7.47
N VAL A 152 2.52 15.65 -7.83
CA VAL A 152 3.06 14.38 -8.30
C VAL A 152 3.70 13.67 -7.13
N CYS A 153 3.25 12.45 -6.87
CA CYS A 153 3.62 11.68 -5.69
C CYS A 153 4.04 10.27 -6.06
N ARG A 154 4.89 9.68 -5.21
CA ARG A 154 5.21 8.24 -5.26
C ARG A 154 4.29 7.49 -4.30
N ILE A 155 3.74 6.38 -4.77
CA ILE A 155 2.85 5.52 -4.00
C ILE A 155 3.40 4.10 -4.04
N ALA A 156 3.58 3.50 -2.85
CA ALA A 156 3.93 2.09 -2.70
C ALA A 156 2.72 1.30 -2.22
N PHE A 157 2.47 0.15 -2.82
CA PHE A 157 1.38 -0.75 -2.46
C PHE A 157 1.87 -1.88 -1.56
N ALA A 158 0.96 -2.44 -0.78
CA ALA A 158 1.25 -3.57 0.11
C ALA A 158 1.55 -4.88 -0.63
N ASP A 159 1.19 -4.98 -1.91
CA ASP A 159 1.42 -6.13 -2.78
C ASP A 159 1.50 -5.67 -4.23
N ARG A 160 1.86 -6.59 -5.12
CA ARG A 160 1.81 -6.36 -6.57
C ARG A 160 0.36 -6.27 -7.05
N ILE A 161 0.10 -5.31 -7.89
CA ILE A 161 -1.21 -5.13 -8.54
C ILE A 161 -1.03 -4.97 -10.04
N VAL A 162 -2.11 -5.22 -10.77
CA VAL A 162 -2.17 -4.91 -12.18
C VAL A 162 -2.44 -3.42 -12.33
N VAL A 163 -1.54 -2.73 -13.00
CA VAL A 163 -1.57 -1.27 -13.15
C VAL A 163 -0.94 -0.86 -14.47
N ASP A 164 -1.38 0.26 -15.03
CA ASP A 164 -0.71 0.87 -16.18
C ASP A 164 -0.86 2.39 -16.12
N GLU A 165 -0.11 3.07 -16.97
CA GLU A 165 -0.24 4.51 -17.15
C GLU A 165 -1.67 4.84 -17.65
N PHE A 166 -2.27 5.86 -17.06
CA PHE A 166 -3.65 6.28 -17.40
C PHE A 166 -3.84 6.55 -18.89
N LYS A 167 -2.81 7.10 -19.54
CA LYS A 167 -2.83 7.39 -20.98
C LYS A 167 -2.95 6.13 -21.86
N LYS A 168 -2.49 4.99 -21.34
CA LYS A 168 -2.51 3.70 -22.06
C LYS A 168 -3.78 2.91 -21.74
N HIS A 169 -4.08 2.74 -20.44
CA HIS A 169 -5.23 1.98 -19.97
C HIS A 169 -5.93 2.74 -18.85
N LYS A 170 -7.00 3.45 -19.17
CA LYS A 170 -7.70 4.33 -18.20
C LYS A 170 -8.09 3.62 -16.91
N THR A 171 -8.77 2.48 -17.02
CA THR A 171 -9.26 1.72 -15.86
C THR A 171 -8.15 1.19 -14.95
N LEU A 172 -6.97 0.92 -15.51
CA LEU A 172 -5.80 0.46 -14.78
C LEU A 172 -4.88 1.61 -14.33
N GLY A 173 -5.22 2.83 -14.70
CA GLY A 173 -4.41 4.02 -14.42
C GLY A 173 -5.13 5.12 -13.65
N GLU A 174 -6.38 4.92 -13.25
CA GLU A 174 -7.12 5.84 -12.38
C GLU A 174 -7.23 5.28 -10.96
N LEU A 175 -7.09 6.13 -9.96
CA LEU A 175 -7.09 5.71 -8.57
C LEU A 175 -7.80 6.69 -7.64
N ILE A 176 -8.22 6.15 -6.51
CA ILE A 176 -8.75 6.90 -5.37
C ILE A 176 -7.95 6.53 -4.13
N LEU A 177 -7.59 7.52 -3.32
CA LEU A 177 -7.04 7.32 -1.99
C LEU A 177 -8.16 7.46 -0.94
N ILE A 178 -8.30 6.45 -0.10
CA ILE A 178 -9.28 6.39 0.97
C ILE A 178 -8.54 6.38 2.29
N ASP A 179 -8.88 7.32 3.17
CA ASP A 179 -8.31 7.40 4.53
C ASP A 179 -8.65 6.14 5.31
N ARG A 180 -7.64 5.52 5.95
CA ARG A 180 -7.82 4.25 6.68
C ARG A 180 -8.58 4.39 8.00
N VAL A 181 -8.64 5.59 8.54
CA VAL A 181 -9.27 5.87 9.84
C VAL A 181 -10.70 6.34 9.65
N THR A 182 -10.92 7.24 8.70
CA THR A 182 -12.24 7.86 8.46
C THR A 182 -13.08 7.17 7.39
N ASP A 183 -12.47 6.32 6.57
CA ASP A 183 -13.05 5.71 5.35
C ASP A 183 -13.54 6.74 4.31
N MET A 184 -13.10 7.98 4.43
CA MET A 184 -13.43 9.05 3.48
C MET A 184 -12.45 9.09 2.31
N THR A 185 -12.93 9.51 1.15
CA THR A 185 -12.06 9.76 -0.02
C THR A 185 -11.21 10.99 0.24
N SER A 186 -9.90 10.81 0.27
CA SER A 186 -8.92 11.89 0.49
C SER A 186 -8.36 12.48 -0.79
N ALA A 187 -8.24 11.67 -1.85
CA ALA A 187 -7.72 12.11 -3.14
C ALA A 187 -8.23 11.26 -4.29
N CYS A 188 -8.18 11.83 -5.48
CA CYS A 188 -8.24 11.09 -6.74
C CYS A 188 -6.98 11.37 -7.56
N GLY A 189 -6.64 10.47 -8.45
CA GLY A 189 -5.45 10.66 -9.26
C GLY A 189 -5.34 9.73 -10.46
N VAL A 190 -4.29 9.97 -11.21
CA VAL A 190 -3.93 9.20 -12.40
C VAL A 190 -2.48 8.73 -12.33
N VAL A 191 -2.25 7.52 -12.77
CA VAL A 191 -0.92 6.92 -12.85
C VAL A 191 -0.16 7.53 -14.02
N GLU A 192 0.99 8.14 -13.74
CA GLU A 192 1.88 8.70 -14.74
C GLU A 192 2.98 7.72 -15.15
N GLU A 193 3.50 6.97 -14.18
CA GLU A 193 4.59 6.02 -14.38
C GLU A 193 4.41 4.78 -13.48
N VAL A 194 4.73 3.62 -14.04
CA VAL A 194 4.70 2.34 -13.32
C VAL A 194 6.14 1.88 -13.09
N HIS A 195 6.51 1.65 -11.84
CA HIS A 195 7.83 1.15 -11.47
C HIS A 195 7.82 -0.38 -11.43
N THR A 196 8.27 -1.01 -12.51
CA THR A 196 8.30 -2.47 -12.66
C THR A 196 9.60 -3.11 -12.16
N GLU A 197 10.55 -2.31 -11.69
CA GLU A 197 11.77 -2.83 -11.07
C GLU A 197 11.37 -3.70 -9.87
N GLU A 198 12.01 -4.86 -9.80
CA GLU A 198 11.73 -5.86 -8.76
C GLU A 198 12.01 -5.30 -7.37
N THR A 199 11.05 -4.65 -6.84
CA THR A 199 10.95 -4.58 -5.39
C THR A 199 10.49 -5.96 -4.96
N GLY A 200 11.39 -6.77 -4.41
CA GLY A 200 11.18 -8.17 -4.04
C GLY A 200 10.01 -8.35 -3.11
N ILE A 201 8.82 -8.22 -3.67
CA ILE A 201 7.61 -8.59 -2.97
C ILE A 201 7.48 -10.09 -3.15
N TYR A 202 7.62 -10.67 -2.18
CA TYR A 202 7.41 -11.84 -1.45
C TYR A 202 6.47 -12.90 -2.10
N GLU A 203 7.02 -14.05 -2.40
CA GLU A 203 6.28 -15.25 -2.73
C GLU A 203 6.27 -16.21 -1.50
N GLY A 204 5.18 -16.23 -0.75
CA GLY A 204 4.84 -17.31 0.18
C GLY A 204 4.67 -16.94 1.67
N ARG A 205 5.61 -16.40 2.45
CA ARG A 205 5.43 -16.18 3.90
C ARG A 205 5.29 -14.72 4.26
N VAL A 206 4.44 -14.39 5.23
CA VAL A 206 4.36 -13.05 5.80
C VAL A 206 5.57 -12.82 6.70
N ASP A 207 6.56 -12.13 6.17
CA ASP A 207 7.76 -11.70 6.89
C ASP A 207 7.65 -10.25 7.40
N ARG A 208 8.74 -9.72 7.91
CA ARG A 208 8.84 -8.35 8.40
C ARG A 208 8.54 -7.32 7.30
N ASN A 209 9.00 -7.58 6.08
CA ASN A 209 8.85 -6.64 4.96
C ASN A 209 7.40 -6.58 4.48
N VAL A 210 6.74 -7.73 4.38
CA VAL A 210 5.29 -7.80 4.08
C VAL A 210 4.49 -7.09 5.16
N ARG A 211 4.82 -7.27 6.44
CA ARG A 211 4.14 -6.57 7.54
C ARG A 211 4.35 -5.06 7.48
N ALA A 212 5.56 -4.60 7.15
CA ALA A 212 5.85 -3.18 6.96
C ALA A 212 5.04 -2.60 5.79
N ALA A 213 5.00 -3.28 4.64
CA ALA A 213 4.23 -2.87 3.48
C ALA A 213 2.72 -2.80 3.77
N ILE A 214 2.15 -3.83 4.42
CA ILE A 214 0.73 -3.87 4.80
C ILE A 214 0.39 -2.73 5.77
N LYS A 215 1.25 -2.46 6.75
CA LYS A 215 1.06 -1.37 7.71
C LYS A 215 1.39 0.01 7.13
N GLY A 216 2.17 0.05 6.05
CA GLY A 216 2.65 1.28 5.44
C GLY A 216 3.57 2.08 6.36
N GLN A 217 4.40 1.39 7.13
CA GLN A 217 5.34 1.99 8.07
C GLN A 217 6.59 1.14 8.23
N LYS A 218 7.68 1.78 8.63
CA LYS A 218 8.90 1.13 9.08
C LYS A 218 8.81 0.88 10.59
N ALA A 219 9.18 -0.31 11.05
CA ALA A 219 9.28 -0.59 12.47
C ALA A 219 10.45 0.20 13.06
N VAL A 220 10.20 0.92 14.14
CA VAL A 220 11.18 1.74 14.85
C VAL A 220 11.01 1.54 16.35
N ILE A 221 12.10 1.49 17.09
CA ILE A 221 12.11 1.50 18.55
C ILE A 221 12.42 2.92 19.01
N VAL A 222 11.51 3.52 19.77
CA VAL A 222 11.65 4.88 20.29
C VAL A 222 11.73 4.83 21.80
N PRO A 223 12.91 4.96 22.39
CA PRO A 223 13.09 4.92 23.83
C PRO A 223 12.75 6.25 24.50
N PHE A 224 12.03 6.15 25.60
CA PHE A 224 11.71 7.25 26.52
C PHE A 224 12.19 6.87 27.92
N ALA A 225 13.16 7.59 28.44
CA ALA A 225 13.68 7.35 29.80
C ALA A 225 12.65 7.78 30.85
N ALA A 226 12.26 6.86 31.71
CA ALA A 226 11.29 7.11 32.79
C ALA A 226 11.70 8.21 33.80
N GLY A 227 13.00 8.55 33.84
CA GLY A 227 13.50 9.69 34.61
C GLY A 227 13.31 11.05 33.95
N ASN A 228 13.11 11.09 32.63
CA ASN A 228 13.08 12.33 31.86
C ASN A 228 11.65 12.72 31.44
N VAL A 229 10.76 11.75 31.25
CA VAL A 229 9.38 11.98 30.85
C VAL A 229 8.40 11.18 31.69
N THR A 230 7.14 11.58 31.70
CA THR A 230 6.08 10.81 32.36
C THR A 230 5.48 9.77 31.41
N ARG A 231 4.90 8.71 31.98
CA ARG A 231 4.17 7.73 31.19
C ARG A 231 2.99 8.35 30.45
N ASP A 232 2.23 9.23 31.10
CA ASP A 232 1.09 9.93 30.50
C ASP A 232 1.48 10.73 29.26
N PHE A 233 2.68 11.31 29.27
CA PHE A 233 3.24 12.00 28.11
C PHE A 233 3.46 11.03 26.93
N VAL A 234 4.10 9.87 27.19
CA VAL A 234 4.33 8.86 26.15
C VAL A 234 3.02 8.29 25.63
N GLU A 235 2.01 8.09 26.49
CA GLU A 235 0.66 7.70 26.09
C GLU A 235 0.00 8.74 25.18
N SER A 236 0.25 10.03 25.41
CA SER A 236 -0.24 11.12 24.55
C SER A 236 0.42 11.06 23.16
N VAL A 237 1.71 10.80 23.07
CA VAL A 237 2.43 10.60 21.80
C VAL A 237 1.88 9.39 21.06
N GLU A 238 1.70 8.27 21.75
CA GLU A 238 1.12 7.05 21.15
C GLU A 238 -0.26 7.29 20.59
N LYS A 239 -1.13 7.97 21.34
CA LYS A 239 -2.49 8.31 20.90
C LYS A 239 -2.48 9.10 19.60
N LYS A 240 -1.60 10.09 19.46
CA LYS A 240 -1.48 10.90 18.25
C LYS A 240 -1.05 10.07 17.05
N LEU A 241 -0.02 9.24 17.21
CA LEU A 241 0.44 8.33 16.16
C LEU A 241 -0.66 7.33 15.74
N SER A 242 -1.41 6.79 16.70
CA SER A 242 -2.49 5.85 16.44
C SER A 242 -3.67 6.51 15.69
N ILE A 243 -4.02 7.74 16.03
CA ILE A 243 -5.05 8.52 15.32
C ILE A 243 -4.62 8.79 13.88
N ASP A 244 -3.33 9.01 13.63
CA ASP A 244 -2.75 9.19 12.29
C ASP A 244 -2.65 7.88 11.50
N GLY A 245 -3.06 6.75 12.06
CA GLY A 245 -3.06 5.45 11.41
C GLY A 245 -1.77 4.66 11.56
N ARG A 246 -0.83 5.09 12.40
CA ARG A 246 0.36 4.31 12.74
C ARG A 246 0.01 3.16 13.69
N HIS A 247 0.67 2.03 13.51
CA HIS A 247 0.55 0.86 14.37
C HIS A 247 1.62 0.91 15.43
N THR A 248 1.23 1.22 16.65
CA THR A 248 2.11 1.48 17.78
C THR A 248 1.87 0.52 18.93
N TYR A 249 2.84 0.40 19.79
CA TYR A 249 2.73 -0.25 21.10
C TYR A 249 3.60 0.46 22.13
N LEU A 250 2.98 0.94 23.21
CA LEU A 250 3.70 1.44 24.35
C LEU A 250 4.15 0.25 25.22
N TYR A 251 5.45 0.02 25.25
CA TYR A 251 6.06 -1.04 26.02
C TYR A 251 6.75 -0.46 27.28
N ALA A 252 6.23 -0.81 28.44
CA ALA A 252 6.78 -0.46 29.73
C ALA A 252 7.20 -1.73 30.45
N PRO A 253 8.44 -2.22 30.27
CA PRO A 253 8.89 -3.49 30.80
C PRO A 253 8.98 -3.51 32.32
N ASP A 254 8.67 -4.67 32.92
CA ASP A 254 9.04 -4.93 34.31
C ASP A 254 10.57 -5.11 34.41
N ILE A 255 11.11 -4.88 35.60
CA ILE A 255 12.57 -4.93 35.87
C ILE A 255 13.17 -6.33 35.57
N ARG A 256 12.37 -7.37 35.56
CA ARG A 256 12.78 -8.76 35.32
C ARG A 256 12.54 -9.26 33.89
N GLU A 257 11.93 -8.44 33.03
CA GLU A 257 11.65 -8.87 31.65
C GLU A 257 12.90 -8.86 30.79
N ASP A 258 12.99 -9.82 29.87
CA ASP A 258 13.95 -9.76 28.77
C ASP A 258 13.43 -8.77 27.70
N VAL A 259 13.82 -7.51 27.86
CA VAL A 259 13.40 -6.40 26.99
C VAL A 259 13.73 -6.69 25.53
N ASN A 260 14.92 -7.24 25.27
CA ASN A 260 15.35 -7.51 23.89
C ASN A 260 14.51 -8.61 23.21
N ALA A 261 14.08 -9.63 23.96
CA ALA A 261 13.21 -10.66 23.42
C ALA A 261 11.85 -10.09 22.98
N VAL A 262 11.24 -9.23 23.79
CA VAL A 262 9.96 -8.58 23.47
C VAL A 262 10.13 -7.60 22.32
N LEU A 263 11.14 -6.75 22.34
CA LEU A 263 11.43 -5.80 21.27
C LEU A 263 11.65 -6.49 19.92
N LYS A 264 12.34 -7.64 19.92
CA LYS A 264 12.55 -8.45 18.72
C LYS A 264 11.23 -8.87 18.09
N HIS A 265 10.28 -9.37 18.89
CA HIS A 265 8.98 -9.80 18.38
C HIS A 265 8.14 -8.63 17.87
N LEU A 266 8.11 -7.51 18.58
CA LEU A 266 7.40 -6.30 18.15
C LEU A 266 8.01 -5.71 16.87
N HIS A 267 9.33 -5.72 16.75
CA HIS A 267 10.04 -5.32 15.54
C HIS A 267 9.67 -6.20 14.33
N HIS A 268 9.68 -7.53 14.52
CA HIS A 268 9.26 -8.47 13.49
C HIS A 268 7.78 -8.32 13.10
N ALA A 269 6.94 -7.88 14.04
CA ALA A 269 5.53 -7.58 13.78
C ALA A 269 5.33 -6.26 13.00
N GLY A 270 6.39 -5.48 12.77
CA GLY A 270 6.32 -4.21 12.05
C GLY A 270 5.74 -3.06 12.88
N ILE A 271 5.88 -3.11 14.20
CA ILE A 271 5.31 -2.15 15.15
C ILE A 271 6.30 -1.03 15.46
N ILE A 272 5.80 0.18 15.57
CA ILE A 272 6.51 1.30 16.19
C ILE A 272 6.39 1.15 17.69
N VAL A 273 7.51 0.87 18.37
CA VAL A 273 7.53 0.64 19.81
C VAL A 273 7.92 1.92 20.53
N LEU A 274 7.03 2.43 21.38
CA LEU A 274 7.35 3.48 22.35
C LEU A 274 7.80 2.78 23.62
N LEU A 275 9.11 2.72 23.84
CA LEU A 275 9.69 2.03 24.99
C LEU A 275 9.83 2.99 26.15
N PHE A 276 8.98 2.84 27.17
CA PHE A 276 9.08 3.59 28.41
C PHE A 276 9.84 2.76 29.46
N ALA A 277 11.12 3.07 29.68
CA ALA A 277 12.01 2.22 30.45
C ALA A 277 13.07 3.01 31.21
N SER A 278 13.82 2.34 32.09
CA SER A 278 14.99 2.94 32.76
C SER A 278 16.14 3.18 31.77
N GLU A 279 17.02 4.12 32.07
CA GLU A 279 18.21 4.37 31.24
C GLU A 279 19.07 3.11 31.08
N GLN A 280 19.14 2.25 32.08
CA GLN A 280 19.89 1.00 32.04
C GLN A 280 19.26 0.01 31.04
N GLN A 281 17.92 -0.11 31.00
CA GLN A 281 17.22 -0.94 30.04
C GLN A 281 17.38 -0.40 28.62
N ILE A 282 17.30 0.92 28.43
CA ILE A 282 17.50 1.58 27.15
C ILE A 282 18.92 1.37 26.63
N ALA A 283 19.93 1.54 27.49
CA ALA A 283 21.34 1.29 27.15
C ALA A 283 21.61 -0.18 26.76
N GLY A 284 20.77 -1.11 27.23
CA GLY A 284 20.87 -2.55 26.98
C GLY A 284 20.18 -3.00 25.68
N ILE A 285 19.57 -2.11 24.87
CA ILE A 285 18.87 -2.48 23.63
C ILE A 285 19.85 -3.08 22.63
N LYS A 286 19.58 -4.33 22.23
CA LYS A 286 20.33 -5.09 21.21
C LYS A 286 19.36 -5.95 20.41
N VAL A 287 18.74 -5.34 19.40
CA VAL A 287 17.85 -6.05 18.47
C VAL A 287 18.44 -5.93 17.08
N GLU A 288 18.86 -7.05 16.52
CA GLU A 288 19.50 -7.10 15.21
C GLU A 288 18.58 -6.56 14.10
N GLY A 289 19.10 -5.65 13.30
CA GLY A 289 18.37 -5.02 12.19
C GLY A 289 17.25 -4.09 12.62
N ALA A 290 17.11 -3.79 13.91
CA ALA A 290 16.15 -2.80 14.36
C ALA A 290 16.78 -1.40 14.36
N GLU A 291 15.98 -0.44 13.93
CA GLU A 291 16.31 0.97 14.06
C GLU A 291 15.84 1.49 15.41
N VAL A 292 16.73 2.17 16.11
CA VAL A 292 16.44 2.85 17.38
C VAL A 292 16.54 4.35 17.13
N TYR A 293 15.42 5.03 17.26
CA TYR A 293 15.35 6.49 17.12
C TYR A 293 15.30 7.13 18.49
N SER A 294 16.39 7.80 18.87
CA SER A 294 16.49 8.53 20.13
C SER A 294 16.47 10.03 19.85
N GLY A 295 15.40 10.67 20.23
CA GLY A 295 15.32 12.12 20.24
C GLY A 295 15.85 12.71 21.56
N ASP A 296 16.08 14.01 21.57
CA ASP A 296 16.45 14.73 22.80
C ASP A 296 15.18 15.07 23.60
N TRP A 297 14.63 14.05 24.26
CA TRP A 297 13.43 14.18 25.09
C TRP A 297 13.76 14.66 26.50
N ASN A 298 14.52 15.76 26.65
CA ASN A 298 14.91 16.26 27.95
C ASN A 298 13.87 17.22 28.54
N ALA A 299 13.62 17.07 29.84
CA ALA A 299 12.61 17.80 30.59
C ALA A 299 12.91 19.30 30.82
N ASP A 300 14.03 19.82 30.32
CA ASP A 300 14.42 21.23 30.46
C ASP A 300 13.71 22.18 29.48
N GLY A 301 12.91 21.63 28.56
CA GLY A 301 12.04 22.34 27.64
C GLY A 301 10.57 21.88 27.75
N GLU A 302 9.65 22.68 27.29
CA GLU A 302 8.27 22.31 27.17
C GLU A 302 8.16 21.26 26.05
N LEU A 303 8.07 19.97 26.40
CA LEU A 303 7.93 18.87 25.45
C LEU A 303 6.54 18.92 24.83
N ASP A 304 6.46 19.04 23.51
CA ASP A 304 5.21 18.98 22.77
C ASP A 304 5.01 17.57 22.18
N ALA A 305 3.95 16.90 22.63
CA ALA A 305 3.61 15.56 22.13
C ALA A 305 3.28 15.53 20.63
N ASP A 306 2.79 16.63 20.05
CA ASP A 306 2.53 16.73 18.62
C ASP A 306 3.84 16.78 17.82
N GLU A 307 4.81 17.56 18.26
CA GLU A 307 6.13 17.64 17.62
C GLU A 307 6.85 16.30 17.64
N ILE A 308 6.84 15.62 18.78
CA ILE A 308 7.47 14.30 18.93
C ILE A 308 6.77 13.25 18.09
N ALA A 309 5.44 13.25 18.04
CA ALA A 309 4.69 12.36 17.14
C ALA A 309 5.04 12.62 15.68
N ASP A 310 5.19 13.89 15.27
CA ASP A 310 5.61 14.27 13.92
C ASP A 310 7.01 13.75 13.57
N GLU A 311 7.96 13.84 14.49
CA GLU A 311 9.32 13.31 14.30
C GLU A 311 9.28 11.78 14.12
N ILE A 312 8.60 11.07 15.02
CA ILE A 312 8.46 9.60 14.93
C ILE A 312 7.77 9.19 13.63
N ARG A 313 6.78 9.94 13.19
CA ARG A 313 6.08 9.71 11.93
C ARG A 313 7.02 9.83 10.73
N LYS A 314 7.90 10.83 10.71
CA LYS A 314 8.92 11.01 9.68
C LYS A 314 9.95 9.88 9.67
N GLU A 315 10.42 9.45 10.85
CA GLU A 315 11.38 8.35 10.99
C GLU A 315 10.79 6.97 10.64
N SER A 316 9.48 6.81 10.75
CA SER A 316 8.79 5.55 10.51
C SER A 316 8.15 5.44 9.11
N VAL A 317 8.51 6.31 8.18
CA VAL A 317 8.01 6.25 6.80
C VAL A 317 8.44 4.94 6.13
N TYR A 318 7.48 4.24 5.55
CA TYR A 318 7.75 3.05 4.76
C TYR A 318 8.51 3.43 3.49
N ASP A 319 9.64 2.77 3.29
CA ASP A 319 10.43 2.88 2.07
C ASP A 319 10.71 1.49 1.51
N ALA A 320 10.14 1.19 0.36
CA ALA A 320 10.31 -0.09 -0.31
C ALA A 320 11.78 -0.37 -0.68
N ALA A 321 12.57 0.65 -1.00
CA ALA A 321 13.97 0.50 -1.37
C ALA A 321 14.86 0.12 -0.18
N GLN A 322 14.60 0.66 1.01
CA GLN A 322 15.37 0.35 2.22
C GLN A 322 15.09 -1.05 2.77
N VAL A 323 13.95 -1.63 2.41
CA VAL A 323 13.54 -2.95 2.90
C VAL A 323 14.31 -4.08 2.21
N HIS A 324 14.95 -3.82 1.07
CA HIS A 324 15.67 -4.81 0.27
C HIS A 324 17.17 -4.90 0.54
N ASP A 325 17.78 -3.93 1.23
CA ASP A 325 19.23 -3.92 1.51
C ASP A 325 19.64 -4.81 2.70
N GLY A 326 18.74 -5.49 3.32
CA GLY A 326 19.01 -6.44 4.39
C GLY A 326 19.24 -7.85 3.87
N ASN A 327 20.49 -8.27 3.75
CA ASN A 327 20.86 -9.67 3.57
C ASN A 327 20.13 -10.57 4.56
N TYR A 328 19.24 -11.41 4.04
CA TYR A 328 18.58 -12.44 4.83
C TYR A 328 19.27 -13.77 4.62
N ILE A 329 20.01 -14.17 5.65
CA ILE A 329 20.33 -15.57 5.89
C ILE A 329 19.31 -16.12 6.90
#